data_694cd616f29d794c920b2ab79890c57b
#
_entry.id   694cd616f29d794c920b2ab79890c57b
#
_cell.length_a   1.000
_cell.length_b   1.000
_cell.length_c   1.000
_cell.angle_alpha   90.00
_cell.angle_beta   90.00
_cell.angle_gamma   90.00
#
_symmetry.space_group_name_H-M   'P 1'
#
loop_
_entity.id
_entity.type
_entity.pdbx_description
1 polymer ?
#
loop_
_entity_poly.entity_id
_entity_poly.type
_entity_poly.pdbx_seq_one_letter_code
_entity_poly.pdbx_strand_id
1 'polypeptide(L)'
;DAVGTNAGFYELAGADELCAYYQRVMHRHFLPTGRVRYFPGCDFQGDGRFVSRLTGASWQVRVRRKLVDATYIEGAIPATSPPPFEVADGVRCVPAGEIARVHERPDRYVVIGAGKTALDACVWLLERGVAASAIRWIKPREAWWLNRRFQQPHTLVPELYRGASIQIEAMAQATSVDDLFARLEAEGILLRVDPGVTPTMFRGAVTSEPELALLRRIEDVVRMGYVRRIERDGIVLDQGRVPTSPSTLHVHCAASALARPPLRPIFEPDRITVQPFMWGFACFQFALLGVIEATVERDEEKNALCPPIAYWDRNVDYLTAFFATLVGDRARAAHPAVAAWSKGSRLNPVSGIAAYRSDPRVAEARERIKKFGAAAAMNLHKLARAG
;
A
#
# COMPACT_ATOMS: atom_id res chain seq x y z
N ASP A 1 -5.56 -15.26 11.61
CA ASP A 1 -4.51 -16.30 11.66
C ASP A 1 -4.55 -17.03 13.00
N ALA A 2 -4.60 -18.35 12.97
CA ALA A 2 -4.59 -19.18 14.19
C ALA A 2 -3.15 -19.48 14.65
N VAL A 3 -2.19 -19.46 13.74
CA VAL A 3 -0.78 -19.82 13.98
C VAL A 3 0.15 -18.89 13.18
N GLY A 4 1.45 -18.97 13.47
CA GLY A 4 2.49 -18.22 12.75
C GLY A 4 2.71 -16.81 13.26
N THR A 5 3.49 -16.04 12.51
CA THR A 5 3.90 -14.67 12.87
C THR A 5 2.77 -13.66 12.96
N ASN A 6 1.59 -14.01 12.47
CA ASN A 6 0.39 -13.17 12.48
C ASN A 6 -0.78 -13.77 13.31
N ALA A 7 -0.48 -14.72 14.20
CA ALA A 7 -1.48 -15.32 15.09
C ALA A 7 -2.24 -14.24 15.87
N GLY A 8 -3.57 -14.35 15.93
CA GLY A 8 -4.45 -13.40 16.60
C GLY A 8 -4.90 -12.22 15.76
N PHE A 9 -4.36 -12.04 14.54
CA PHE A 9 -4.82 -11.03 13.58
C PHE A 9 -5.75 -11.64 12.52
N TYR A 10 -6.56 -10.80 11.88
CA TYR A 10 -7.33 -11.23 10.73
C TYR A 10 -6.40 -11.57 9.57
N GLU A 11 -6.71 -12.66 8.89
CA GLU A 11 -5.97 -13.11 7.72
C GLU A 11 -6.12 -12.12 6.56
N LEU A 12 -5.06 -11.93 5.79
CA LEU A 12 -5.10 -11.17 4.54
C LEU A 12 -5.55 -12.08 3.42
N ALA A 13 -6.52 -11.61 2.62
CA ALA A 13 -7.02 -12.37 1.47
C ALA A 13 -5.90 -12.65 0.46
N GLY A 14 -5.83 -13.89 -0.01
CA GLY A 14 -4.94 -14.30 -1.08
C GLY A 14 -5.37 -13.76 -2.45
N ALA A 15 -4.45 -13.77 -3.42
CA ALA A 15 -4.73 -13.29 -4.77
C ALA A 15 -5.88 -14.05 -5.44
N ASP A 16 -5.91 -15.37 -5.32
CA ASP A 16 -6.96 -16.22 -5.90
C ASP A 16 -8.34 -15.94 -5.26
N GLU A 17 -8.37 -15.68 -3.96
CA GLU A 17 -9.56 -15.31 -3.21
C GLU A 17 -10.13 -13.97 -3.69
N LEU A 18 -9.25 -12.96 -3.88
CA LEU A 18 -9.64 -11.66 -4.42
C LEU A 18 -10.15 -11.78 -5.86
N CYS A 19 -9.47 -12.53 -6.72
CA CYS A 19 -9.91 -12.79 -8.09
C CYS A 19 -11.28 -13.47 -8.11
N ALA A 20 -11.48 -14.52 -7.31
CA ALA A 20 -12.76 -15.21 -7.19
C ALA A 20 -13.87 -14.31 -6.64
N TYR A 21 -13.55 -13.42 -5.69
CA TYR A 21 -14.49 -12.42 -5.17
C TYR A 21 -14.95 -11.46 -6.26
N TYR A 22 -14.02 -10.83 -7.01
CA TYR A 22 -14.37 -9.89 -8.07
C TYR A 22 -15.12 -10.58 -9.22
N GLN A 23 -14.76 -11.81 -9.57
CA GLN A 23 -15.51 -12.61 -10.54
C GLN A 23 -16.96 -12.84 -10.10
N ARG A 24 -17.17 -13.21 -8.82
CA ARG A 24 -18.53 -13.36 -8.27
C ARG A 24 -19.30 -12.05 -8.30
N VAL A 25 -18.69 -10.93 -7.94
CA VAL A 25 -19.34 -9.59 -7.99
C VAL A 25 -19.75 -9.24 -9.41
N MET A 26 -18.85 -9.44 -10.39
CA MET A 26 -19.16 -9.19 -11.80
C MET A 26 -20.33 -10.04 -12.29
N HIS A 27 -20.24 -11.36 -12.10
CA HIS A 27 -21.21 -12.31 -12.69
C HIS A 27 -22.55 -12.39 -11.94
N ARG A 28 -22.57 -12.18 -10.62
CA ARG A 28 -23.79 -12.32 -9.82
C ARG A 28 -24.49 -10.99 -9.55
N HIS A 29 -23.78 -9.88 -9.58
CA HIS A 29 -24.33 -8.58 -9.20
C HIS A 29 -24.35 -7.58 -10.37
N PHE A 30 -23.32 -7.51 -11.20
CA PHE A 30 -23.24 -6.48 -12.24
C PHE A 30 -23.88 -6.93 -13.56
N LEU A 31 -23.46 -8.03 -14.14
CA LEU A 31 -23.96 -8.50 -15.43
C LEU A 31 -25.45 -8.79 -15.44
N PRO A 32 -26.08 -9.39 -14.39
CA PRO A 32 -27.52 -9.63 -14.39
C PRO A 32 -28.39 -8.37 -14.43
N THR A 33 -27.84 -7.22 -14.10
CA THR A 33 -28.57 -5.94 -14.19
C THR A 33 -28.85 -5.51 -15.63
N GLY A 34 -28.16 -6.09 -16.63
CA GLY A 34 -28.19 -5.64 -18.03
C GLY A 34 -27.58 -4.26 -18.27
N ARG A 35 -27.08 -3.60 -17.21
CA ARG A 35 -26.48 -2.25 -17.28
C ARG A 35 -24.96 -2.27 -17.50
N VAL A 36 -24.32 -3.42 -17.34
CA VAL A 36 -22.86 -3.59 -17.46
C VAL A 36 -22.56 -4.47 -18.66
N ARG A 37 -21.66 -4.00 -19.52
CA ARG A 37 -21.02 -4.80 -20.57
C ARG A 37 -19.58 -5.05 -20.16
N TYR A 38 -19.17 -6.29 -20.16
CA TYR A 38 -17.85 -6.72 -19.70
C TYR A 38 -17.02 -7.27 -20.88
N PHE A 39 -15.80 -6.76 -21.04
CA PHE A 39 -14.88 -7.12 -22.11
C PHE A 39 -13.57 -7.70 -21.52
N PRO A 40 -13.57 -8.95 -21.01
CA PRO A 40 -12.38 -9.56 -20.44
C PRO A 40 -11.32 -9.82 -21.51
N GLY A 41 -10.04 -9.69 -21.13
CA GLY A 41 -8.92 -9.94 -22.05
C GLY A 41 -8.84 -8.96 -23.22
N CYS A 42 -9.43 -7.79 -23.09
CA CYS A 42 -9.38 -6.73 -24.09
C CYS A 42 -8.53 -5.54 -23.62
N ASP A 43 -7.76 -4.96 -24.53
CA ASP A 43 -7.03 -3.74 -24.29
C ASP A 43 -7.80 -2.54 -24.82
N PHE A 44 -7.89 -1.49 -24.00
CA PHE A 44 -8.46 -0.22 -24.40
C PHE A 44 -7.43 0.60 -25.20
N GLN A 45 -7.80 1.00 -26.41
CA GLN A 45 -6.92 1.70 -27.35
C GLN A 45 -7.15 3.22 -27.42
N GLY A 46 -7.98 3.76 -26.54
CA GLY A 46 -8.46 5.15 -26.63
C GLY A 46 -9.77 5.25 -27.39
N ASP A 47 -10.42 6.41 -27.32
CA ASP A 47 -11.62 6.81 -28.06
C ASP A 47 -12.76 5.78 -28.06
N GLY A 48 -12.88 5.00 -26.98
CA GLY A 48 -13.92 3.96 -26.82
C GLY A 48 -13.65 2.67 -27.58
N ARG A 49 -12.45 2.48 -28.16
CA ARG A 49 -12.07 1.26 -28.89
C ARG A 49 -11.44 0.24 -27.95
N PHE A 50 -11.89 -1.03 -28.03
CA PHE A 50 -11.33 -2.18 -27.35
C PHE A 50 -10.90 -3.24 -28.35
N VAL A 51 -9.78 -3.91 -28.09
CA VAL A 51 -9.26 -4.99 -28.92
C VAL A 51 -8.98 -6.22 -28.06
N SER A 52 -9.54 -7.36 -28.42
CA SER A 52 -9.27 -8.63 -27.74
C SER A 52 -7.83 -9.07 -28.00
N ARG A 53 -7.09 -9.35 -26.94
CA ARG A 53 -5.74 -9.91 -27.01
C ARG A 53 -5.71 -11.35 -27.55
N LEU A 54 -6.83 -12.08 -27.40
CA LEU A 54 -6.92 -13.47 -27.81
C LEU A 54 -7.33 -13.65 -29.26
N THR A 55 -8.25 -12.81 -29.75
CA THR A 55 -8.87 -13.03 -31.07
C THR A 55 -8.60 -11.89 -32.07
N GLY A 56 -8.07 -10.76 -31.61
CA GLY A 56 -7.95 -9.54 -32.43
C GLY A 56 -9.27 -8.84 -32.74
N ALA A 57 -10.40 -9.40 -32.30
CA ALA A 57 -11.71 -8.76 -32.49
C ALA A 57 -11.72 -7.38 -31.81
N SER A 58 -12.36 -6.42 -32.45
CA SER A 58 -12.43 -5.06 -31.95
C SER A 58 -13.88 -4.59 -31.76
N TRP A 59 -14.07 -3.74 -30.78
CA TRP A 59 -15.35 -3.11 -30.50
C TRP A 59 -15.17 -1.61 -30.38
N GLN A 60 -16.19 -0.88 -30.79
CA GLN A 60 -16.27 0.56 -30.61
C GLN A 60 -17.44 0.90 -29.69
N VAL A 61 -17.16 1.61 -28.60
CA VAL A 61 -18.17 2.07 -27.64
C VAL A 61 -18.23 3.60 -27.67
N ARG A 62 -19.42 4.13 -27.87
CA ARG A 62 -19.64 5.56 -27.73
C ARG A 62 -19.76 5.92 -26.25
N VAL A 63 -18.82 6.70 -25.72
CA VAL A 63 -18.90 7.27 -24.37
C VAL A 63 -19.98 8.37 -24.39
N ARG A 64 -21.02 8.20 -23.56
CA ARG A 64 -22.15 9.14 -23.52
C ARG A 64 -22.00 10.21 -22.44
N ARG A 65 -21.28 9.92 -21.37
CA ARG A 65 -21.10 10.83 -20.23
C ARG A 65 -19.62 10.97 -19.89
N LYS A 66 -19.04 9.99 -19.18
CA LYS A 66 -17.65 10.05 -18.74
C LYS A 66 -16.91 8.74 -19.02
N LEU A 67 -15.66 8.85 -19.36
CA LEU A 67 -14.68 7.76 -19.32
C LEU A 67 -14.15 7.62 -17.90
N VAL A 68 -14.17 6.43 -17.31
CA VAL A 68 -13.53 6.16 -16.01
C VAL A 68 -12.18 5.49 -16.26
N ASP A 69 -11.11 6.21 -15.98
CA ASP A 69 -9.74 5.71 -16.08
C ASP A 69 -9.29 5.20 -14.70
N ALA A 70 -9.33 3.88 -14.52
CA ALA A 70 -8.87 3.20 -13.31
C ALA A 70 -7.42 2.70 -13.42
N THR A 71 -6.72 2.99 -14.53
CA THR A 71 -5.33 2.57 -14.77
C THR A 71 -4.31 3.69 -14.52
N TYR A 72 -4.77 4.92 -14.24
CA TYR A 72 -3.90 6.10 -14.11
C TYR A 72 -2.79 5.95 -13.05
N ILE A 73 -3.05 5.19 -12.00
CA ILE A 73 -2.10 4.91 -10.90
C ILE A 73 -1.51 3.50 -10.98
N GLU A 74 -1.60 2.85 -12.14
CA GLU A 74 -1.04 1.51 -12.32
C GLU A 74 0.48 1.53 -12.11
N GLY A 75 0.96 0.68 -11.21
CA GLY A 75 2.37 0.53 -10.89
C GLY A 75 2.94 -0.78 -11.44
N ALA A 76 4.25 -0.89 -11.40
CA ALA A 76 4.96 -2.11 -11.79
C ALA A 76 5.09 -3.08 -10.61
N ILE A 77 4.88 -4.37 -10.87
CA ILE A 77 5.13 -5.43 -9.89
C ILE A 77 6.16 -6.43 -10.44
N PRO A 78 6.97 -7.07 -9.58
CA PRO A 78 8.01 -8.01 -10.04
C PRO A 78 7.47 -9.17 -10.87
N ALA A 79 6.24 -9.59 -10.66
CA ALA A 79 5.62 -10.71 -11.38
C ALA A 79 5.32 -10.39 -12.86
N THR A 80 5.13 -9.13 -13.22
CA THR A 80 4.74 -8.71 -14.58
C THR A 80 5.71 -7.72 -15.22
N SER A 81 6.78 -7.36 -14.50
CA SER A 81 7.77 -6.39 -14.97
C SER A 81 9.16 -6.98 -14.88
N PRO A 82 10.02 -6.76 -15.88
CA PRO A 82 11.42 -7.17 -15.79
C PRO A 82 12.12 -6.44 -14.63
N PRO A 83 13.21 -7.00 -14.10
CA PRO A 83 14.02 -6.30 -13.10
C PRO A 83 14.57 -4.99 -13.68
N PRO A 84 14.67 -3.91 -12.87
CA PRO A 84 15.21 -2.62 -13.30
C PRO A 84 16.75 -2.62 -13.38
N PHE A 85 17.37 -3.78 -13.48
CA PHE A 85 18.81 -4.01 -13.58
C PHE A 85 19.11 -5.14 -14.57
N GLU A 86 20.33 -5.16 -15.07
CA GLU A 86 20.79 -6.20 -16.00
C GLU A 86 21.04 -7.52 -15.27
N VAL A 87 20.73 -8.63 -15.93
CA VAL A 87 21.00 -9.99 -15.44
C VAL A 87 21.79 -10.74 -16.51
N ALA A 88 23.00 -11.17 -16.19
CA ALA A 88 23.86 -11.90 -17.12
C ALA A 88 23.31 -13.30 -17.43
N ASP A 89 23.63 -13.80 -18.62
CA ASP A 89 23.23 -15.13 -19.07
C ASP A 89 23.68 -16.22 -18.09
N GLY A 90 22.75 -17.14 -17.79
CA GLY A 90 22.96 -18.24 -16.86
C GLY A 90 22.84 -17.88 -15.38
N VAL A 91 22.55 -16.61 -15.02
CA VAL A 91 22.23 -16.20 -13.65
C VAL A 91 20.77 -16.52 -13.35
N ARG A 92 20.52 -17.19 -12.21
CA ARG A 92 19.16 -17.50 -11.74
C ARG A 92 18.58 -16.28 -11.05
N CYS A 93 17.67 -15.57 -11.72
CA CYS A 93 16.94 -14.42 -11.15
C CYS A 93 15.44 -14.57 -11.41
N VAL A 94 14.66 -14.58 -10.35
CA VAL A 94 13.20 -14.82 -10.42
C VAL A 94 12.43 -13.75 -9.62
N PRO A 95 11.19 -13.43 -9.98
CA PRO A 95 10.32 -12.62 -9.12
C PRO A 95 9.92 -13.39 -7.86
N ALA A 96 9.55 -12.68 -6.79
CA ALA A 96 9.24 -13.28 -5.49
C ALA A 96 8.20 -14.42 -5.57
N GLY A 97 7.17 -14.29 -6.42
CA GLY A 97 6.13 -15.31 -6.58
C GLY A 97 6.63 -16.65 -7.17
N GLU A 98 7.79 -16.65 -7.81
CA GLU A 98 8.38 -17.86 -8.40
C GLU A 98 9.27 -18.65 -7.42
N ILE A 99 9.55 -18.14 -6.22
CA ILE A 99 10.38 -18.84 -5.22
C ILE A 99 9.76 -20.21 -4.89
N ALA A 100 8.44 -20.29 -4.79
CA ALA A 100 7.73 -21.54 -4.48
C ALA A 100 7.80 -22.60 -5.61
N ARG A 101 8.24 -22.22 -6.81
CA ARG A 101 8.35 -23.08 -8.00
C ARG A 101 9.78 -23.50 -8.31
N VAL A 102 10.72 -23.18 -7.43
CA VAL A 102 12.13 -23.56 -7.61
C VAL A 102 12.29 -25.07 -7.37
N HIS A 103 12.78 -25.79 -8.38
CA HIS A 103 12.95 -27.25 -8.33
C HIS A 103 14.30 -27.67 -7.75
N GLU A 104 15.33 -26.84 -7.91
CA GLU A 104 16.68 -27.12 -7.41
C GLU A 104 16.98 -26.24 -6.21
N ARG A 105 17.42 -26.85 -5.13
CA ARG A 105 17.80 -26.12 -3.91
C ARG A 105 18.98 -25.20 -4.20
N PRO A 106 18.84 -23.87 -3.99
CA PRO A 106 19.97 -22.96 -4.03
C PRO A 106 20.85 -23.10 -2.78
N ASP A 107 22.13 -22.83 -2.92
CA ASP A 107 23.00 -22.73 -1.74
C ASP A 107 22.75 -21.44 -0.95
N ARG A 108 22.36 -20.38 -1.63
CA ARG A 108 22.09 -19.06 -1.07
C ARG A 108 20.94 -18.37 -1.79
N TYR A 109 20.21 -17.51 -1.06
CA TYR A 109 19.20 -16.62 -1.59
C TYR A 109 19.68 -15.17 -1.48
N VAL A 110 19.54 -14.40 -2.55
CA VAL A 110 19.78 -12.95 -2.54
C VAL A 110 18.45 -12.24 -2.83
N VAL A 111 17.86 -11.65 -1.80
CA VAL A 111 16.60 -10.90 -1.93
C VAL A 111 16.93 -9.44 -2.24
N ILE A 112 16.43 -8.92 -3.38
CA ILE A 112 16.77 -7.60 -3.89
C ILE A 112 15.55 -6.68 -3.80
N GLY A 113 15.60 -5.72 -2.88
CA GLY A 113 14.55 -4.73 -2.67
C GLY A 113 14.34 -4.39 -1.19
N ALA A 114 13.70 -3.25 -0.93
CA ALA A 114 13.45 -2.73 0.42
C ALA A 114 11.95 -2.54 0.72
N GLY A 115 11.06 -2.96 -0.19
CA GLY A 115 9.61 -2.87 -0.04
C GLY A 115 8.98 -4.11 0.58
N LYS A 116 7.63 -4.10 0.69
CA LYS A 116 6.85 -5.20 1.29
C LYS A 116 7.11 -6.55 0.61
N THR A 117 7.23 -6.58 -0.73
CA THR A 117 7.52 -7.81 -1.47
C THR A 117 8.83 -8.48 -1.02
N ALA A 118 9.89 -7.68 -0.77
CA ALA A 118 11.15 -8.23 -0.28
C ALA A 118 11.06 -8.70 1.16
N LEU A 119 10.34 -7.96 2.01
CA LEU A 119 10.05 -8.35 3.39
C LEU A 119 9.32 -9.68 3.41
N ASP A 120 8.25 -9.83 2.64
CA ASP A 120 7.45 -11.05 2.58
C ASP A 120 8.24 -12.24 2.03
N ALA A 121 9.10 -12.02 1.03
CA ALA A 121 9.99 -13.05 0.51
C ALA A 121 10.97 -13.54 1.60
N CYS A 122 11.56 -12.64 2.39
CA CYS A 122 12.43 -12.98 3.50
C CYS A 122 11.68 -13.75 4.61
N VAL A 123 10.49 -13.27 5.01
CA VAL A 123 9.64 -13.95 6.02
C VAL A 123 9.28 -15.35 5.53
N TRP A 124 8.83 -15.47 4.28
CA TRP A 124 8.45 -16.75 3.70
C TRP A 124 9.60 -17.76 3.68
N LEU A 125 10.80 -17.34 3.27
CA LEU A 125 11.99 -18.19 3.27
C LEU A 125 12.32 -18.68 4.69
N LEU A 126 12.30 -17.80 5.67
CA LEU A 126 12.59 -18.12 7.06
C LEU A 126 11.55 -19.06 7.68
N GLU A 127 10.26 -18.84 7.42
CA GLU A 127 9.17 -19.72 7.88
C GLU A 127 9.22 -21.11 7.21
N ARG A 128 9.79 -21.22 6.01
CA ARG A 128 10.04 -22.50 5.32
C ARG A 128 11.35 -23.17 5.75
N GLY A 129 12.03 -22.64 6.76
CA GLY A 129 13.21 -23.26 7.36
C GLY A 129 14.52 -22.96 6.65
N VAL A 130 14.56 -21.95 5.75
CA VAL A 130 15.81 -21.47 5.19
C VAL A 130 16.62 -20.80 6.31
N ALA A 131 17.87 -21.20 6.48
CA ALA A 131 18.75 -20.60 7.48
C ALA A 131 18.93 -19.10 7.19
N ALA A 132 18.88 -18.26 8.21
CA ALA A 132 19.05 -16.81 8.04
C ALA A 132 20.43 -16.47 7.43
N SER A 133 21.46 -17.25 7.75
CA SER A 133 22.81 -17.13 7.18
C SER A 133 22.88 -17.46 5.67
N ALA A 134 21.90 -18.17 5.12
CA ALA A 134 21.79 -18.45 3.70
C ALA A 134 21.05 -17.34 2.93
N ILE A 135 20.56 -16.31 3.60
CA ILE A 135 19.86 -15.19 3.00
C ILE A 135 20.74 -13.95 3.04
N ARG A 136 20.99 -13.35 1.88
CA ARG A 136 21.52 -11.98 1.75
C ARG A 136 20.37 -11.06 1.35
N TRP A 137 20.23 -9.95 2.06
CA TRP A 137 19.19 -8.96 1.75
C TRP A 137 19.80 -7.66 1.26
N ILE A 138 19.60 -7.32 -0.02
CA ILE A 138 20.07 -6.07 -0.62
C ILE A 138 18.96 -5.01 -0.47
N LYS A 139 19.24 -3.99 0.33
CA LYS A 139 18.31 -2.90 0.67
C LYS A 139 18.93 -1.56 0.27
N PRO A 140 18.48 -0.94 -0.83
CA PRO A 140 19.02 0.37 -1.23
C PRO A 140 18.62 1.49 -0.26
N ARG A 141 17.51 1.33 0.46
CA ARG A 141 16.98 2.27 1.46
C ARG A 141 16.35 1.50 2.60
N GLU A 142 16.27 2.09 3.79
CA GLU A 142 15.48 1.55 4.91
C GLU A 142 14.09 2.16 4.92
N ALA A 143 13.10 1.34 5.31
CA ALA A 143 11.69 1.72 5.35
C ALA A 143 11.12 1.71 6.77
N TRP A 144 10.23 2.65 7.05
CA TRP A 144 9.28 2.58 8.14
C TRP A 144 8.12 1.66 7.77
N TRP A 145 7.62 0.92 8.76
CA TRP A 145 6.52 -0.03 8.61
C TRP A 145 5.39 0.30 9.57
N LEU A 146 4.15 0.26 9.10
CA LEU A 146 3.00 0.32 9.99
C LEU A 146 2.90 -0.99 10.78
N ASN A 147 2.66 -0.87 12.08
CA ASN A 147 2.43 -2.04 12.92
C ASN A 147 1.04 -2.63 12.61
N ARG A 148 1.03 -3.90 12.19
CA ARG A 148 -0.18 -4.64 11.83
C ARG A 148 -1.24 -4.65 12.94
N ARG A 149 -0.83 -4.59 14.20
CA ARG A 149 -1.73 -4.51 15.35
C ARG A 149 -2.75 -3.38 15.21
N PHE A 150 -2.34 -2.23 14.71
CA PHE A 150 -3.19 -1.04 14.55
C PHE A 150 -3.87 -0.95 13.18
N GLN A 151 -3.84 -2.01 12.37
CA GLN A 151 -4.45 -2.07 11.05
C GLN A 151 -5.51 -3.17 10.95
N GLN A 152 -6.18 -3.47 12.06
CA GLN A 152 -7.09 -4.60 12.17
C GLN A 152 -8.56 -4.18 12.15
N PRO A 153 -9.43 -4.88 11.39
CA PRO A 153 -10.86 -4.61 11.30
C PRO A 153 -11.68 -5.36 12.36
N HIS A 154 -13.00 -5.26 12.25
CA HIS A 154 -14.01 -6.04 12.98
C HIS A 154 -13.83 -6.00 14.51
N THR A 155 -13.63 -7.15 15.17
CA THR A 155 -13.50 -7.22 16.62
C THR A 155 -12.24 -6.55 17.17
N LEU A 156 -11.25 -6.31 16.29
CA LEU A 156 -10.00 -5.62 16.63
C LEU A 156 -10.02 -4.12 16.26
N VAL A 157 -11.15 -3.59 15.78
CA VAL A 157 -11.29 -2.17 15.45
C VAL A 157 -11.00 -1.20 16.62
N PRO A 158 -11.15 -1.57 17.92
CA PRO A 158 -10.69 -0.74 19.02
C PRO A 158 -9.18 -0.43 18.98
N GLU A 159 -8.35 -1.38 18.57
CA GLU A 159 -6.90 -1.16 18.40
C GLU A 159 -6.59 -0.22 17.25
N LEU A 160 -7.28 -0.36 16.10
CA LEU A 160 -7.15 0.58 14.98
C LEU A 160 -7.51 2.01 15.41
N TYR A 161 -8.62 2.16 16.13
CA TYR A 161 -9.09 3.47 16.60
C TYR A 161 -8.14 4.08 17.64
N ARG A 162 -7.60 3.25 18.55
CA ARG A 162 -6.55 3.64 19.49
C ARG A 162 -5.30 4.11 18.75
N GLY A 163 -4.82 3.33 17.76
CA GLY A 163 -3.66 3.69 16.95
C GLY A 163 -3.83 5.01 16.21
N ALA A 164 -5.02 5.27 15.64
CA ALA A 164 -5.34 6.55 15.02
C ALA A 164 -5.27 7.71 16.03
N SER A 165 -5.75 7.53 17.26
CA SER A 165 -5.70 8.56 18.29
C SER A 165 -4.27 8.89 18.75
N ILE A 166 -3.41 7.89 18.85
CA ILE A 166 -1.97 8.03 19.17
C ILE A 166 -1.28 8.85 18.05
N GLN A 167 -1.56 8.53 16.78
CA GLN A 167 -1.02 9.29 15.67
C GLN A 167 -1.44 10.77 15.75
N ILE A 168 -2.69 11.07 16.07
CA ILE A 168 -3.18 12.44 16.23
C ILE A 168 -2.44 13.17 17.36
N GLU A 169 -2.21 12.52 18.50
CA GLU A 169 -1.44 13.13 19.59
C GLU A 169 0.00 13.40 19.18
N ALA A 170 0.68 12.41 18.58
CA ALA A 170 2.05 12.56 18.08
C ALA A 170 2.16 13.72 17.08
N MET A 171 1.20 13.83 16.14
CA MET A 171 1.14 14.92 15.18
C MET A 171 0.96 16.30 15.84
N ALA A 172 0.17 16.37 16.91
CA ALA A 172 -0.04 17.63 17.63
C ALA A 172 1.20 18.11 18.39
N GLN A 173 2.03 17.18 18.85
CA GLN A 173 3.16 17.46 19.73
C GLN A 173 4.51 17.49 19.00
N ALA A 174 4.59 16.97 17.78
CA ALA A 174 5.83 16.88 17.03
C ALA A 174 6.42 18.25 16.69
N THR A 175 7.74 18.36 16.81
CA THR A 175 8.51 19.57 16.52
C THR A 175 9.17 19.54 15.13
N SER A 176 9.33 18.35 14.57
CA SER A 176 9.86 18.09 13.22
C SER A 176 9.28 16.81 12.64
N VAL A 177 9.57 16.51 11.36
CA VAL A 177 9.22 15.24 10.73
C VAL A 177 9.88 14.07 11.45
N ASP A 178 11.16 14.20 11.79
CA ASP A 178 11.91 13.15 12.46
C ASP A 178 11.41 12.92 13.89
N ASP A 179 11.06 13.99 14.63
CA ASP A 179 10.45 13.89 15.97
C ASP A 179 9.07 13.18 15.89
N LEU A 180 8.26 13.47 14.86
CA LEU A 180 7.01 12.75 14.64
C LEU A 180 7.24 11.25 14.49
N PHE A 181 8.17 10.85 13.62
CA PHE A 181 8.44 9.45 13.36
C PHE A 181 9.04 8.74 14.59
N ALA A 182 9.89 9.42 15.36
CA ALA A 182 10.42 8.91 16.63
C ALA A 182 9.30 8.68 17.67
N ARG A 183 8.34 9.60 17.79
CA ARG A 183 7.17 9.44 18.67
C ARG A 183 6.29 8.27 18.24
N LEU A 184 6.03 8.14 16.93
CA LEU A 184 5.24 7.04 16.39
C LEU A 184 5.92 5.69 16.60
N GLU A 185 7.25 5.64 16.53
CA GLU A 185 8.01 4.43 16.87
C GLU A 185 7.95 4.11 18.36
N ALA A 186 8.13 5.10 19.23
CA ALA A 186 8.07 4.91 20.69
C ALA A 186 6.72 4.34 21.16
N GLU A 187 5.64 4.72 20.48
CA GLU A 187 4.28 4.21 20.72
C GLU A 187 3.96 2.90 19.96
N GLY A 188 4.94 2.35 19.23
CA GLY A 188 4.78 1.12 18.47
C GLY A 188 3.84 1.22 17.26
N ILE A 189 3.48 2.42 16.82
CA ILE A 189 2.67 2.65 15.60
C ILE A 189 3.52 2.37 14.38
N LEU A 190 4.78 2.82 14.40
CA LEU A 190 5.78 2.54 13.36
C LEU A 190 6.82 1.56 13.88
N LEU A 191 7.32 0.76 12.97
CA LEU A 191 8.36 -0.23 13.20
C LEU A 191 9.48 -0.03 12.19
N ARG A 192 10.73 -0.38 12.57
CA ARG A 192 11.88 -0.48 11.66
C ARG A 192 12.61 -1.80 11.85
N VAL A 193 13.17 -2.33 10.77
CA VAL A 193 13.87 -3.62 10.81
C VAL A 193 15.16 -3.50 11.62
N ASP A 194 16.00 -2.53 11.29
CA ASP A 194 17.28 -2.29 11.95
C ASP A 194 17.18 -1.07 12.88
N PRO A 195 17.26 -1.26 14.21
CA PRO A 195 17.23 -0.14 15.17
C PRO A 195 18.38 0.85 15.00
N GLY A 196 19.51 0.41 14.44
CA GLY A 196 20.69 1.24 14.22
C GLY A 196 20.62 2.15 12.99
N VAL A 197 19.60 2.00 12.14
CA VAL A 197 19.48 2.76 10.89
C VAL A 197 18.16 3.53 10.84
N THR A 198 18.25 4.84 10.64
CA THR A 198 17.06 5.69 10.48
C THR A 198 16.46 5.51 9.08
N PRO A 199 15.20 5.05 8.96
CA PRO A 199 14.56 4.89 7.67
C PRO A 199 14.25 6.23 6.98
N THR A 200 14.53 6.29 5.69
CA THR A 200 14.23 7.45 4.83
C THR A 200 13.05 7.23 3.89
N MET A 201 12.47 6.04 3.93
CA MET A 201 11.34 5.65 3.08
C MET A 201 10.13 5.32 3.95
N PHE A 202 8.97 5.83 3.55
CA PHE A 202 7.70 5.46 4.13
C PHE A 202 6.66 5.26 3.03
N ARG A 203 6.17 4.04 2.86
CA ARG A 203 5.18 3.67 1.83
C ARG A 203 3.88 3.13 2.41
N GLY A 204 3.68 3.24 3.73
CA GLY A 204 2.48 2.80 4.41
C GLY A 204 2.29 1.28 4.42
N ALA A 205 3.33 0.51 4.13
CA ALA A 205 3.27 -0.94 4.17
C ALA A 205 3.27 -1.45 5.62
N VAL A 206 2.61 -2.59 5.82
CA VAL A 206 2.30 -3.15 7.14
C VAL A 206 3.19 -4.36 7.42
N THR A 207 3.70 -4.48 8.65
CA THR A 207 4.35 -5.69 9.19
C THR A 207 3.94 -5.92 10.64
N SER A 208 4.13 -7.12 11.17
CA SER A 208 3.92 -7.42 12.59
C SER A 208 5.24 -7.46 13.37
N GLU A 209 5.16 -7.31 14.68
CA GLU A 209 6.34 -7.44 15.55
C GLU A 209 7.00 -8.84 15.48
N PRO A 210 6.23 -9.95 15.41
CA PRO A 210 6.82 -11.27 15.19
C PRO A 210 7.51 -11.43 13.82
N GLU A 211 6.93 -10.88 12.72
CA GLU A 211 7.61 -10.83 11.42
C GLU A 211 8.93 -10.05 11.51
N LEU A 212 8.91 -8.92 12.22
CA LEU A 212 10.09 -8.08 12.43
C LEU A 212 11.19 -8.82 13.20
N ALA A 213 10.81 -9.53 14.28
CA ALA A 213 11.76 -10.33 15.06
C ALA A 213 12.39 -11.44 14.20
N LEU A 214 11.61 -12.06 13.31
CA LEU A 214 12.10 -13.06 12.37
C LEU A 214 13.09 -12.46 11.37
N LEU A 215 12.77 -11.31 10.78
CA LEU A 215 13.61 -10.60 9.81
C LEU A 215 14.96 -10.14 10.39
N ARG A 216 14.99 -9.76 11.64
CA ARG A 216 16.23 -9.35 12.36
C ARG A 216 17.25 -10.47 12.52
N ARG A 217 16.88 -11.72 12.23
CA ARG A 217 17.80 -12.85 12.16
C ARG A 217 18.71 -12.85 10.92
N ILE A 218 18.33 -12.08 9.87
CA ILE A 218 19.13 -11.93 8.65
C ILE A 218 20.20 -10.86 8.94
N GLU A 219 21.46 -11.32 9.09
CA GLU A 219 22.58 -10.44 9.39
C GLU A 219 23.30 -9.95 8.11
N ASP A 220 23.26 -10.75 7.02
CA ASP A 220 23.88 -10.37 5.73
C ASP A 220 22.98 -9.37 4.98
N VAL A 221 23.01 -8.10 5.42
CA VAL A 221 22.24 -7.00 4.84
C VAL A 221 23.19 -6.03 4.12
N VAL A 222 23.01 -5.90 2.80
CA VAL A 222 23.81 -5.02 1.94
C VAL A 222 23.08 -3.70 1.70
N ARG A 223 23.74 -2.58 2.06
CA ARG A 223 23.24 -1.20 1.94
C ARG A 223 24.18 -0.36 1.07
N MET A 224 24.38 -0.82 -0.17
CA MET A 224 25.32 -0.19 -1.13
C MET A 224 24.57 0.45 -2.33
N GLY A 225 23.36 0.94 -2.09
CA GLY A 225 22.50 1.52 -3.15
C GLY A 225 21.78 0.47 -3.98
N TYR A 226 21.37 0.88 -5.17
CA TYR A 226 20.59 0.02 -6.09
C TYR A 226 21.50 -0.97 -6.82
N VAL A 227 20.98 -2.16 -7.10
CA VAL A 227 21.61 -3.12 -8.00
C VAL A 227 21.56 -2.54 -9.42
N ARG A 228 22.70 -2.61 -10.14
CA ARG A 228 22.85 -2.19 -11.53
C ARG A 228 22.95 -3.38 -12.46
N ARG A 229 23.68 -4.42 -12.04
CA ARG A 229 23.84 -5.67 -12.81
C ARG A 229 24.15 -6.84 -11.89
N ILE A 230 23.66 -8.03 -12.27
CA ILE A 230 24.02 -9.30 -11.65
C ILE A 230 24.86 -10.07 -12.67
N GLU A 231 26.10 -10.38 -12.30
CA GLU A 231 27.06 -11.18 -13.03
C GLU A 231 27.10 -12.60 -12.44
N ARG A 232 27.80 -13.52 -13.08
CA ARG A 232 27.91 -14.91 -12.58
C ARG A 232 28.60 -15.03 -11.23
N ASP A 233 29.53 -14.13 -10.93
CA ASP A 233 30.38 -14.15 -9.73
C ASP A 233 30.22 -12.89 -8.86
N GLY A 234 29.36 -11.93 -9.26
CA GLY A 234 29.21 -10.66 -8.52
C GLY A 234 27.93 -9.92 -8.83
N ILE A 235 27.54 -9.09 -7.89
CA ILE A 235 26.43 -8.14 -7.99
C ILE A 235 27.01 -6.75 -7.94
N VAL A 236 26.83 -5.96 -8.98
CA VAL A 236 27.27 -4.57 -9.10
C VAL A 236 26.16 -3.67 -8.57
N LEU A 237 26.51 -2.81 -7.60
CA LEU A 237 25.61 -1.84 -6.95
C LEU A 237 26.14 -0.41 -7.19
N ASP A 238 25.38 0.60 -6.78
CA ASP A 238 25.79 2.02 -6.89
C ASP A 238 27.15 2.29 -6.21
N GLN A 239 27.41 1.65 -5.07
CA GLN A 239 28.56 1.94 -4.21
C GLN A 239 29.58 0.79 -4.15
N GLY A 240 29.58 -0.11 -5.12
CA GLY A 240 30.55 -1.18 -5.20
C GLY A 240 30.00 -2.52 -5.70
N ARG A 241 30.66 -3.60 -5.33
CA ARG A 241 30.36 -4.95 -5.78
C ARG A 241 30.38 -5.94 -4.62
N VAL A 242 29.43 -6.87 -4.59
CA VAL A 242 29.42 -7.99 -3.65
C VAL A 242 29.48 -9.32 -4.39
N PRO A 243 30.09 -10.37 -3.83
CA PRO A 243 30.18 -11.66 -4.51
C PRO A 243 28.83 -12.38 -4.57
N THR A 244 28.64 -13.15 -5.63
CA THR A 244 27.58 -14.15 -5.80
C THR A 244 28.15 -15.40 -6.45
N SER A 245 27.32 -16.42 -6.73
CA SER A 245 27.74 -17.66 -7.37
C SER A 245 26.62 -18.20 -8.27
N PRO A 246 26.92 -19.10 -9.21
CA PRO A 246 25.92 -19.75 -10.06
C PRO A 246 24.85 -20.55 -9.30
N SER A 247 25.19 -21.05 -8.10
CA SER A 247 24.25 -21.79 -7.22
C SER A 247 23.31 -20.87 -6.41
N THR A 248 23.49 -19.55 -6.51
CA THR A 248 22.66 -18.56 -5.83
C THR A 248 21.35 -18.31 -6.59
N LEU A 249 20.23 -18.23 -5.87
CA LEU A 249 18.97 -17.72 -6.40
C LEU A 249 18.82 -16.24 -6.05
N HIS A 250 18.74 -15.40 -7.06
CA HIS A 250 18.42 -13.98 -6.88
C HIS A 250 16.91 -13.79 -6.98
N VAL A 251 16.34 -13.15 -5.95
CA VAL A 251 14.90 -12.88 -5.85
C VAL A 251 14.66 -11.40 -6.11
N HIS A 252 14.12 -11.11 -7.27
CA HIS A 252 13.83 -9.77 -7.70
C HIS A 252 12.53 -9.25 -7.04
N CYS A 253 12.68 -8.24 -6.17
CA CYS A 253 11.59 -7.53 -5.49
C CYS A 253 11.64 -6.01 -5.77
N ALA A 254 12.45 -5.60 -6.74
CA ALA A 254 12.74 -4.20 -7.03
C ALA A 254 11.80 -3.67 -8.15
N ALA A 255 10.55 -3.43 -7.82
CA ALA A 255 9.59 -2.78 -8.71
C ALA A 255 8.86 -1.66 -7.95
N SER A 256 8.31 -0.67 -8.68
CA SER A 256 7.55 0.42 -8.09
C SER A 256 6.06 0.19 -8.25
N ALA A 257 5.45 -0.45 -7.25
CA ALA A 257 4.01 -0.71 -7.24
C ALA A 257 3.17 0.57 -7.02
N LEU A 258 3.76 1.63 -6.47
CA LEU A 258 3.09 2.92 -6.26
C LEU A 258 3.54 3.90 -7.34
N ALA A 259 2.76 4.00 -8.44
CA ALA A 259 2.98 5.01 -9.46
C ALA A 259 2.71 6.40 -8.90
N ARG A 260 3.48 7.38 -9.35
CA ARG A 260 3.38 8.79 -8.94
C ARG A 260 3.20 9.70 -10.17
N PRO A 261 2.11 9.52 -10.93
CA PRO A 261 1.82 10.41 -12.04
C PRO A 261 1.50 11.82 -11.52
N PRO A 262 1.56 12.85 -12.38
CA PRO A 262 1.13 14.18 -12.02
C PRO A 262 -0.31 14.18 -11.49
N LEU A 263 -0.56 14.91 -10.41
CA LEU A 263 -1.93 15.04 -9.88
C LEU A 263 -2.81 15.83 -10.86
N ARG A 264 -4.06 15.41 -11.00
CA ARG A 264 -5.09 16.08 -11.78
C ARG A 264 -6.44 16.01 -11.04
N PRO A 265 -7.43 16.84 -11.40
CA PRO A 265 -8.78 16.67 -10.86
C PRO A 265 -9.28 15.25 -11.09
N ILE A 266 -9.96 14.67 -10.10
CA ILE A 266 -10.56 13.34 -10.22
C ILE A 266 -11.77 13.38 -11.15
N PHE A 267 -12.60 14.41 -11.02
CA PHE A 267 -13.81 14.59 -11.79
C PHE A 267 -13.63 15.73 -12.80
N GLU A 268 -13.67 15.38 -14.08
CA GLU A 268 -13.66 16.29 -15.21
C GLU A 268 -14.96 16.12 -16.03
N PRO A 269 -15.35 17.02 -16.92
CA PRO A 269 -16.62 16.94 -17.64
C PRO A 269 -16.83 15.65 -18.42
N ASP A 270 -15.78 15.08 -18.97
CA ASP A 270 -15.77 13.88 -19.83
C ASP A 270 -15.00 12.68 -19.23
N ARG A 271 -14.38 12.87 -18.06
CA ARG A 271 -13.50 11.84 -17.46
C ARG A 271 -13.61 11.78 -15.94
N ILE A 272 -13.41 10.59 -15.40
CA ILE A 272 -13.08 10.35 -13.99
C ILE A 272 -11.73 9.65 -13.95
N THR A 273 -10.73 10.32 -13.38
CA THR A 273 -9.39 9.74 -13.20
C THR A 273 -9.26 9.20 -11.78
N VAL A 274 -9.27 7.87 -11.67
CA VAL A 274 -9.19 7.21 -10.35
C VAL A 274 -7.77 7.37 -9.80
N GLN A 275 -7.64 8.10 -8.70
CA GLN A 275 -6.37 8.31 -7.99
C GLN A 275 -6.64 8.48 -6.49
N PRO A 276 -5.62 8.32 -5.60
CA PRO A 276 -5.81 8.47 -4.17
C PRO A 276 -6.21 9.88 -3.79
N PHE A 277 -7.08 10.00 -2.77
CA PHE A 277 -7.49 11.28 -2.19
C PHE A 277 -7.57 11.23 -0.66
N MET A 278 -7.21 10.12 -0.06
CA MET A 278 -7.09 9.97 1.38
C MET A 278 -6.00 8.95 1.73
N TRP A 279 -5.53 9.03 2.96
CA TRP A 279 -4.56 8.09 3.51
C TRP A 279 -5.14 6.69 3.63
N GLY A 280 -4.46 5.69 3.07
CA GLY A 280 -4.79 4.27 3.22
C GLY A 280 -6.14 3.84 2.62
N PHE A 281 -6.60 2.66 3.00
CA PHE A 281 -7.95 2.10 2.76
C PHE A 281 -8.46 2.18 1.30
N ALA A 282 -7.69 1.63 0.35
CA ALA A 282 -7.97 1.71 -1.08
C ALA A 282 -9.41 1.30 -1.46
N CYS A 283 -9.92 0.19 -0.91
CA CYS A 283 -11.28 -0.28 -1.23
C CYS A 283 -12.36 0.73 -0.81
N PHE A 284 -12.21 1.35 0.37
CA PHE A 284 -13.16 2.34 0.86
C PHE A 284 -13.12 3.62 0.03
N GLN A 285 -11.92 4.19 -0.19
CA GLN A 285 -11.79 5.45 -0.91
C GLN A 285 -12.28 5.35 -2.36
N PHE A 286 -11.98 4.27 -3.06
CA PHE A 286 -12.42 4.13 -4.45
C PHE A 286 -13.93 3.82 -4.59
N ALA A 287 -14.52 3.10 -3.64
CA ALA A 287 -15.97 2.98 -3.56
C ALA A 287 -16.65 4.33 -3.28
N LEU A 288 -16.03 5.16 -2.45
CA LEU A 288 -16.52 6.49 -2.12
C LEU A 288 -16.52 7.44 -3.34
N LEU A 289 -15.58 7.30 -4.29
CA LEU A 289 -15.63 8.04 -5.57
C LEU A 289 -16.91 7.74 -6.34
N GLY A 290 -17.31 6.46 -6.40
CA GLY A 290 -18.58 6.06 -7.04
C GLY A 290 -19.80 6.66 -6.38
N VAL A 291 -19.79 6.74 -5.04
CA VAL A 291 -20.89 7.37 -4.28
C VAL A 291 -20.95 8.87 -4.54
N ILE A 292 -19.81 9.55 -4.53
CA ILE A 292 -19.73 10.99 -4.79
C ILE A 292 -20.19 11.29 -6.22
N GLU A 293 -19.78 10.51 -7.23
CA GLU A 293 -20.28 10.68 -8.60
C GLU A 293 -21.81 10.49 -8.69
N ALA A 294 -22.38 9.57 -7.90
CA ALA A 294 -23.79 9.28 -7.91
C ALA A 294 -24.67 10.27 -7.12
N THR A 295 -24.11 10.98 -6.15
CA THR A 295 -24.89 11.80 -5.20
C THR A 295 -24.61 13.30 -5.25
N VAL A 296 -23.52 13.71 -5.89
CA VAL A 296 -23.11 15.11 -6.06
C VAL A 296 -23.21 15.46 -7.54
N GLU A 297 -23.76 16.63 -7.87
CA GLU A 297 -24.00 16.99 -9.28
C GLU A 297 -22.77 17.63 -9.92
N ARG A 298 -22.21 18.67 -9.29
CA ARG A 298 -21.17 19.51 -9.88
C ARG A 298 -19.78 18.94 -9.66
N ASP A 299 -18.97 18.90 -10.72
CA ASP A 299 -17.61 18.34 -10.65
C ASP A 299 -16.68 19.14 -9.73
N GLU A 300 -16.87 20.46 -9.59
CA GLU A 300 -16.12 21.30 -8.64
C GLU A 300 -16.38 20.86 -7.19
N GLU A 301 -17.64 20.57 -6.85
CA GLU A 301 -18.01 20.10 -5.53
C GLU A 301 -17.49 18.68 -5.27
N LYS A 302 -17.57 17.79 -6.24
CA LYS A 302 -16.98 16.44 -6.17
C LYS A 302 -15.48 16.51 -5.90
N ASN A 303 -14.75 17.37 -6.64
CA ASN A 303 -13.32 17.56 -6.47
C ASN A 303 -12.95 18.18 -5.11
N ALA A 304 -13.80 19.05 -4.55
CA ALA A 304 -13.61 19.58 -3.20
C ALA A 304 -13.74 18.49 -2.11
N LEU A 305 -14.59 17.47 -2.35
CA LEU A 305 -14.72 16.30 -1.47
C LEU A 305 -13.58 15.30 -1.62
N CYS A 306 -12.91 15.28 -2.77
CA CYS A 306 -11.87 14.31 -3.14
C CYS A 306 -10.61 15.00 -3.68
N PRO A 307 -9.95 15.90 -2.93
CA PRO A 307 -8.69 16.48 -3.39
C PRO A 307 -7.64 15.38 -3.57
N PRO A 308 -7.07 15.20 -4.78
CA PRO A 308 -6.16 14.11 -5.05
C PRO A 308 -4.84 14.28 -4.30
N ILE A 309 -4.26 13.15 -3.89
CA ILE A 309 -2.95 13.10 -3.25
C ILE A 309 -2.02 12.15 -4.01
N ALA A 310 -0.72 12.48 -4.05
CA ALA A 310 0.28 11.56 -4.56
C ALA A 310 0.51 10.41 -3.57
N TYR A 311 0.86 9.24 -4.07
CA TYR A 311 1.39 8.20 -3.19
C TYR A 311 2.69 8.68 -2.53
N TRP A 312 2.88 8.27 -1.30
CA TRP A 312 4.00 8.64 -0.45
C TRP A 312 5.22 7.73 -0.66
N ASP A 313 6.40 8.29 -0.50
CA ASP A 313 7.69 7.59 -0.55
C ASP A 313 8.66 8.09 0.55
N ARG A 314 8.67 9.40 0.80
CA ARG A 314 9.47 10.02 1.86
C ARG A 314 8.65 10.21 3.12
N ASN A 315 9.32 10.37 4.26
CA ASN A 315 8.66 10.62 5.54
C ASN A 315 7.74 11.86 5.51
N VAL A 316 8.14 12.93 4.84
CA VAL A 316 7.32 14.16 4.72
C VAL A 316 6.03 13.95 3.92
N ASP A 317 6.04 13.04 2.96
CA ASP A 317 4.85 12.74 2.14
C ASP A 317 3.69 12.20 3.01
N TYR A 318 4.01 11.53 4.12
CA TYR A 318 3.01 11.09 5.11
C TYR A 318 2.22 12.26 5.71
N LEU A 319 2.91 13.34 6.07
CA LEU A 319 2.27 14.52 6.66
C LEU A 319 1.31 15.17 5.67
N THR A 320 1.76 15.32 4.43
CA THR A 320 0.96 15.91 3.34
C THR A 320 -0.30 15.08 3.07
N ALA A 321 -0.15 13.76 2.95
CA ALA A 321 -1.27 12.85 2.68
C ALA A 321 -2.25 12.81 3.86
N PHE A 322 -1.74 12.78 5.09
CA PHE A 322 -2.59 12.74 6.28
C PHE A 322 -3.34 14.06 6.48
N PHE A 323 -2.68 15.20 6.27
CA PHE A 323 -3.32 16.50 6.32
C PHE A 323 -4.46 16.64 5.30
N ALA A 324 -4.20 16.26 4.03
CA ALA A 324 -5.22 16.26 2.99
C ALA A 324 -6.41 15.36 3.35
N THR A 325 -6.14 14.20 3.98
CA THR A 325 -7.18 13.30 4.47
C THR A 325 -8.06 13.97 5.54
N LEU A 326 -7.46 14.60 6.55
CA LEU A 326 -8.21 15.30 7.61
C LEU A 326 -9.09 16.43 7.07
N VAL A 327 -8.56 17.22 6.13
CA VAL A 327 -9.32 18.30 5.48
C VAL A 327 -10.49 17.74 4.67
N GLY A 328 -10.23 16.71 3.86
CA GLY A 328 -11.23 16.05 3.06
C GLY A 328 -12.30 15.33 3.91
N ASP A 329 -11.92 14.70 5.02
CA ASP A 329 -12.86 14.04 5.94
C ASP A 329 -13.84 15.04 6.54
N ARG A 330 -13.37 16.23 6.88
CA ARG A 330 -14.26 17.30 7.37
C ARG A 330 -15.28 17.73 6.32
N ALA A 331 -14.85 17.89 5.07
CA ALA A 331 -15.75 18.24 3.97
C ALA A 331 -16.78 17.13 3.70
N ARG A 332 -16.32 15.88 3.66
CA ARG A 332 -17.18 14.69 3.45
C ARG A 332 -18.19 14.50 4.60
N ALA A 333 -17.77 14.74 5.85
CA ALA A 333 -18.65 14.67 7.02
C ALA A 333 -19.75 15.73 6.99
N ALA A 334 -19.50 16.89 6.38
CA ALA A 334 -20.48 17.95 6.21
C ALA A 334 -21.49 17.68 5.07
N HIS A 335 -21.23 16.74 4.16
CA HIS A 335 -22.14 16.40 3.06
C HIS A 335 -23.07 15.24 3.47
N PRO A 336 -24.40 15.45 3.63
CA PRO A 336 -25.31 14.49 4.27
C PRO A 336 -25.31 13.09 3.61
N ALA A 337 -25.40 13.01 2.29
CA ALA A 337 -25.46 11.73 1.57
C ALA A 337 -24.14 10.95 1.67
N VAL A 338 -23.01 11.65 1.54
CA VAL A 338 -21.66 11.06 1.65
C VAL A 338 -21.41 10.57 3.07
N ALA A 339 -21.76 11.37 4.07
CA ALA A 339 -21.65 11.02 5.49
C ALA A 339 -22.49 9.80 5.86
N ALA A 340 -23.74 9.76 5.39
CA ALA A 340 -24.67 8.64 5.63
C ALA A 340 -24.13 7.34 5.04
N TRP A 341 -23.66 7.35 3.79
CA TRP A 341 -23.08 6.18 3.15
C TRP A 341 -21.80 5.73 3.86
N SER A 342 -20.90 6.67 4.18
CA SER A 342 -19.64 6.36 4.87
C SER A 342 -19.87 5.68 6.21
N LYS A 343 -20.88 6.15 6.98
CA LYS A 343 -21.26 5.56 8.27
C LYS A 343 -21.84 4.15 8.11
N GLY A 344 -22.61 3.90 7.07
CA GLY A 344 -23.26 2.61 6.79
C GLY A 344 -22.34 1.61 6.06
N SER A 345 -21.24 2.05 5.49
CA SER A 345 -20.36 1.21 4.68
C SER A 345 -19.51 0.24 5.52
N ARG A 346 -19.58 -1.05 5.17
CA ARG A 346 -18.68 -2.06 5.74
C ARG A 346 -17.23 -1.90 5.30
N LEU A 347 -16.98 -1.16 4.22
CA LEU A 347 -15.63 -0.83 3.75
C LEU A 347 -14.97 0.27 4.59
N ASN A 348 -15.75 1.00 5.41
CA ASN A 348 -15.20 2.00 6.30
C ASN A 348 -14.29 1.30 7.34
N PRO A 349 -13.01 1.70 7.45
CA PRO A 349 -12.05 1.03 8.35
C PRO A 349 -12.46 1.05 9.82
N VAL A 350 -13.24 2.06 10.23
CA VAL A 350 -13.78 2.16 11.59
C VAL A 350 -15.22 1.65 11.70
N SER A 351 -15.69 0.88 10.70
CA SER A 351 -17.01 0.24 10.74
C SER A 351 -17.16 -0.62 12.00
N GLY A 352 -18.30 -0.49 12.67
CA GLY A 352 -18.58 -1.24 13.89
C GLY A 352 -18.02 -0.64 15.19
N ILE A 353 -17.21 0.42 15.15
CA ILE A 353 -16.64 1.05 16.36
C ILE A 353 -17.71 1.50 17.37
N ALA A 354 -18.92 1.79 16.90
CA ALA A 354 -20.03 2.18 17.76
C ALA A 354 -20.47 1.09 18.76
N ALA A 355 -20.23 -0.17 18.45
CA ALA A 355 -20.51 -1.30 19.35
C ALA A 355 -19.54 -1.35 20.55
N TYR A 356 -18.39 -0.66 20.44
CA TYR A 356 -17.33 -0.64 21.45
C TYR A 356 -17.31 0.66 22.26
N ARG A 357 -18.44 1.34 22.41
CA ARG A 357 -18.51 2.63 23.14
C ARG A 357 -18.05 2.56 24.59
N SER A 358 -18.27 1.42 25.25
CA SER A 358 -17.87 1.14 26.62
C SER A 358 -16.46 0.55 26.75
N ASP A 359 -15.77 0.25 25.63
CA ASP A 359 -14.39 -0.22 25.67
C ASP A 359 -13.46 0.92 26.15
N PRO A 360 -12.65 0.69 27.21
CA PRO A 360 -11.77 1.74 27.74
C PRO A 360 -10.82 2.32 26.69
N ARG A 361 -10.32 1.49 25.76
CA ARG A 361 -9.44 1.91 24.66
C ARG A 361 -10.13 2.92 23.73
N VAL A 362 -11.41 2.70 23.45
CA VAL A 362 -12.22 3.58 22.60
C VAL A 362 -12.58 4.89 23.33
N ALA A 363 -12.88 4.81 24.62
CA ALA A 363 -13.14 5.99 25.44
C ALA A 363 -11.90 6.89 25.52
N GLU A 364 -10.74 6.32 25.86
CA GLU A 364 -9.45 7.04 25.89
C GLU A 364 -9.11 7.64 24.53
N ALA A 365 -9.26 6.89 23.46
CA ALA A 365 -8.98 7.36 22.09
C ALA A 365 -9.86 8.55 21.70
N ARG A 366 -11.13 8.58 22.08
CA ARG A 366 -12.03 9.72 21.85
C ARG A 366 -11.57 10.97 22.57
N GLU A 367 -11.20 10.84 23.86
CA GLU A 367 -10.71 11.98 24.62
C GLU A 367 -9.40 12.51 24.04
N ARG A 368 -8.50 11.62 23.60
CA ARG A 368 -7.25 11.98 22.92
C ARG A 368 -7.51 12.73 21.61
N ILE A 369 -8.41 12.23 20.76
CA ILE A 369 -8.78 12.89 19.50
C ILE A 369 -9.41 14.26 19.77
N LYS A 370 -10.30 14.37 20.75
CA LYS A 370 -10.93 15.63 21.14
C LYS A 370 -9.90 16.66 21.63
N LYS A 371 -8.93 16.22 22.44
CA LYS A 371 -7.89 17.07 23.00
C LYS A 371 -6.89 17.55 21.94
N PHE A 372 -6.46 16.70 21.05
CA PHE A 372 -5.32 16.96 20.16
C PHE A 372 -5.69 17.21 18.69
N GLY A 373 -6.90 16.88 18.25
CA GLY A 373 -7.26 16.88 16.84
C GLY A 373 -7.08 18.22 16.13
N ALA A 374 -7.46 19.33 16.75
CA ALA A 374 -7.29 20.67 16.18
C ALA A 374 -5.80 21.05 16.08
N ALA A 375 -5.04 20.79 17.13
CA ALA A 375 -3.60 21.09 17.17
C ALA A 375 -2.83 20.23 16.15
N ALA A 376 -3.21 18.95 15.99
CA ALA A 376 -2.62 18.05 15.00
C ALA A 376 -2.77 18.59 13.57
N ALA A 377 -3.99 19.02 13.19
CA ALA A 377 -4.22 19.56 11.85
C ALA A 377 -3.38 20.83 11.57
N MET A 378 -3.29 21.74 12.55
CA MET A 378 -2.48 22.95 12.42
C MET A 378 -0.98 22.62 12.33
N ASN A 379 -0.49 21.71 13.18
CA ASN A 379 0.91 21.37 13.23
C ASN A 379 1.36 20.58 11.99
N LEU A 380 0.54 19.64 11.48
CA LEU A 380 0.81 18.94 10.24
C LEU A 380 1.02 19.89 9.06
N HIS A 381 0.15 20.91 8.94
CA HIS A 381 0.29 21.92 7.90
C HIS A 381 1.61 22.70 8.00
N LYS A 382 2.02 23.05 9.23
CA LYS A 382 3.30 23.72 9.50
C LYS A 382 4.48 22.84 9.13
N LEU A 383 4.51 21.59 9.63
CA LEU A 383 5.61 20.66 9.41
C LEU A 383 5.75 20.23 7.93
N ALA A 384 4.63 20.06 7.22
CA ALA A 384 4.66 19.70 5.79
C ALA A 384 5.24 20.81 4.90
N ARG A 385 5.23 22.07 5.36
CA ARG A 385 5.83 23.21 4.64
C ARG A 385 7.30 23.44 4.99
N ALA A 386 7.76 22.89 6.09
CA ALA A 386 9.12 23.07 6.58
C ALA A 386 10.08 21.97 6.11
N GLY A 387 9.58 20.82 5.63
CA GLY A 387 10.34 19.67 5.11
C GLY A 387 10.10 19.46 3.61
#